data_4c50a3a688f8f8f096e1651cf7ef20cf
#
_entry.id   4c50a3a688f8f8f096e1651cf7ef20cf
#
_cell.length_a   1.000
_cell.length_b   1.000
_cell.length_c   1.000
_cell.angle_alpha   90.00
_cell.angle_beta   90.00
_cell.angle_gamma   90.00
#
_symmetry.space_group_name_H-M   'P 1'
#
loop_
_entity.id
_entity.type
_entity.pdbx_description
1 polymer ?
#
loop_
_entity_poly.entity_id
_entity_poly.type
_entity_poly.pdbx_seq_one_letter_code
_entity_poly.pdbx_strand_id
1 'polypeptide(L)'
;MVEVADPGQPSEAGRLAQKSADAFAAGELDKAQRLAADAALASAYTHLQQIVGVMAILLAPVLFVGNWALTGNELESSISAYYHTPMGSVFVGVLWALAVFFLSYNYKPLPGFNLDNKLSTLAAIAAVSVAVFPTTSDASVPSRSEHNIGIVHGISAAVLFILLAVFALFLFPRGSGAMTPEKQRRNVLYRTCGGIMGVSILLMVVWRDPPE
;
A
#
# COMPACT_ATOMS: atom_id res chain seq x y z
N MET A 1 -13.62 5.01 -3.34
CA MET A 1 -13.90 4.23 -2.12
C MET A 1 -13.97 2.78 -2.53
N VAL A 2 -12.93 2.01 -2.24
CA VAL A 2 -12.92 0.58 -2.56
C VAL A 2 -13.79 -0.11 -1.53
N GLU A 3 -14.92 -0.60 -1.98
CA GLU A 3 -15.80 -1.45 -1.19
C GLU A 3 -15.13 -2.83 -1.06
N VAL A 4 -14.41 -3.03 0.03
CA VAL A 4 -13.93 -4.37 0.36
C VAL A 4 -15.15 -5.22 0.67
N ALA A 5 -15.37 -6.25 -0.15
CA ALA A 5 -16.56 -7.09 -0.13
C ALA A 5 -16.84 -7.62 1.28
N ASP A 6 -18.07 -7.45 1.71
CA ASP A 6 -18.65 -8.16 2.84
C ASP A 6 -18.81 -9.64 2.43
N PRO A 7 -18.28 -10.63 3.17
CA PRO A 7 -18.41 -12.04 2.81
C PRO A 7 -19.87 -12.53 2.74
N GLY A 8 -20.82 -11.79 3.30
CA GLY A 8 -22.27 -12.07 3.20
C GLY A 8 -22.98 -11.36 2.04
N GLN A 9 -22.33 -10.43 1.35
CA GLN A 9 -22.87 -9.76 0.18
C GLN A 9 -22.00 -10.03 -1.06
N PRO A 10 -22.59 -10.19 -2.24
CA PRO A 10 -21.82 -10.36 -3.46
C PRO A 10 -20.93 -9.13 -3.67
N SER A 11 -19.67 -9.37 -4.07
CA SER A 11 -18.72 -8.31 -4.42
C SER A 11 -19.31 -7.37 -5.47
N GLU A 12 -18.75 -6.17 -5.64
CA GLU A 12 -19.18 -5.24 -6.70
C GLU A 12 -19.13 -5.93 -8.06
N ALA A 13 -18.08 -6.70 -8.33
CA ALA A 13 -17.97 -7.52 -9.53
C ALA A 13 -19.13 -8.55 -9.64
N GLY A 14 -19.46 -9.22 -8.55
CA GLY A 14 -20.57 -10.19 -8.52
C GLY A 14 -21.93 -9.53 -8.77
N ARG A 15 -22.18 -8.36 -8.17
CA ARG A 15 -23.41 -7.59 -8.41
C ARG A 15 -23.53 -7.10 -9.86
N LEU A 16 -22.43 -6.66 -10.45
CA LEU A 16 -22.39 -6.24 -11.85
C LEU A 16 -22.57 -7.42 -12.79
N ALA A 17 -21.96 -8.57 -12.50
CA ALA A 17 -22.14 -9.79 -13.28
C ALA A 17 -23.60 -10.27 -13.25
N GLN A 18 -24.26 -10.25 -12.08
CA GLN A 18 -25.69 -10.59 -11.98
C GLN A 18 -26.55 -9.62 -12.80
N LYS A 19 -26.33 -8.31 -12.68
CA LYS A 19 -27.05 -7.31 -13.49
C LYS A 19 -26.82 -7.49 -15.00
N SER A 20 -25.61 -7.91 -15.39
CA SER A 20 -25.30 -8.23 -16.78
C SER A 20 -26.12 -9.42 -17.29
N ALA A 21 -26.22 -10.50 -16.49
CA ALA A 21 -27.02 -11.66 -16.80
C ALA A 21 -28.52 -11.30 -16.94
N ASP A 22 -29.05 -10.47 -16.03
CA ASP A 22 -30.43 -10.00 -16.06
C ASP A 22 -30.72 -9.15 -17.32
N ALA A 23 -29.79 -8.25 -17.68
CA ALA A 23 -29.90 -7.43 -18.89
C ALA A 23 -29.83 -8.28 -20.16
N PHE A 24 -28.98 -9.31 -20.17
CA PHE A 24 -28.93 -10.28 -21.29
C PHE A 24 -30.25 -11.04 -21.45
N ALA A 25 -30.83 -11.52 -20.37
CA ALA A 25 -32.13 -12.19 -20.35
C ALA A 25 -33.28 -11.27 -20.82
N ALA A 26 -33.16 -9.96 -20.57
CA ALA A 26 -34.11 -8.96 -21.07
C ALA A 26 -33.88 -8.53 -22.52
N GLY A 27 -32.88 -9.06 -23.21
CA GLY A 27 -32.55 -8.73 -24.60
C GLY A 27 -31.77 -7.39 -24.75
N GLU A 28 -31.29 -6.78 -23.65
CA GLU A 28 -30.53 -5.52 -23.64
C GLU A 28 -29.03 -5.78 -23.84
N LEU A 29 -28.62 -6.25 -25.02
CA LEU A 29 -27.25 -6.73 -25.28
C LEU A 29 -26.15 -5.70 -24.98
N ASP A 30 -26.34 -4.46 -25.43
CA ASP A 30 -25.33 -3.39 -25.19
C ASP A 30 -25.12 -3.10 -23.70
N LYS A 31 -26.20 -3.12 -22.92
CA LYS A 31 -26.16 -2.93 -21.48
C LYS A 31 -25.51 -4.12 -20.78
N ALA A 32 -25.84 -5.33 -21.21
CA ALA A 32 -25.25 -6.56 -20.69
C ALA A 32 -23.72 -6.57 -20.91
N GLN A 33 -23.26 -6.20 -22.11
CA GLN A 33 -21.83 -6.12 -22.43
C GLN A 33 -21.09 -5.08 -21.58
N ARG A 34 -21.66 -3.88 -21.40
CA ARG A 34 -21.05 -2.85 -20.52
C ARG A 34 -20.94 -3.33 -19.09
N LEU A 35 -22.00 -3.90 -18.53
CA LEU A 35 -21.99 -4.42 -17.17
C LEU A 35 -21.01 -5.58 -16.98
N ALA A 36 -20.85 -6.44 -18.00
CA ALA A 36 -19.85 -7.51 -17.99
C ALA A 36 -18.41 -6.95 -17.98
N ALA A 37 -18.15 -5.92 -18.80
CA ALA A 37 -16.85 -5.24 -18.81
C ALA A 37 -16.53 -4.57 -17.46
N ASP A 38 -17.51 -3.89 -16.89
CA ASP A 38 -17.37 -3.26 -15.56
C ASP A 38 -17.12 -4.32 -14.45
N ALA A 39 -17.81 -5.48 -14.53
CA ALA A 39 -17.58 -6.59 -13.61
C ALA A 39 -16.16 -7.16 -13.72
N ALA A 40 -15.68 -7.35 -14.94
CA ALA A 40 -14.32 -7.83 -15.20
C ALA A 40 -13.26 -6.85 -14.67
N LEU A 41 -13.46 -5.54 -14.88
CA LEU A 41 -12.58 -4.50 -14.39
C LEU A 41 -12.56 -4.45 -12.85
N ALA A 42 -13.72 -4.52 -12.20
CA ALA A 42 -13.83 -4.55 -10.74
C ALA A 42 -13.14 -5.79 -10.13
N SER A 43 -13.27 -6.95 -10.80
CA SER A 43 -12.58 -8.18 -10.39
C SER A 43 -11.07 -8.05 -10.53
N ALA A 44 -10.57 -7.57 -11.66
CA ALA A 44 -9.15 -7.36 -11.91
C ALA A 44 -8.53 -6.40 -10.88
N TYR A 45 -9.26 -5.32 -10.55
CA TYR A 45 -8.81 -4.37 -9.54
C TYR A 45 -8.72 -5.00 -8.14
N THR A 46 -9.69 -5.83 -7.77
CA THR A 46 -9.67 -6.56 -6.49
C THR A 46 -8.47 -7.52 -6.41
N HIS A 47 -8.18 -8.24 -7.49
CA HIS A 47 -7.01 -9.12 -7.56
C HIS A 47 -5.70 -8.33 -7.44
N LEU A 48 -5.59 -7.19 -8.12
CA LEU A 48 -4.43 -6.31 -8.00
C LEU A 48 -4.20 -5.87 -6.54
N GLN A 49 -5.26 -5.47 -5.84
CA GLN A 49 -5.18 -5.11 -4.42
C GLN A 49 -4.67 -6.26 -3.55
N GLN A 50 -5.16 -7.48 -3.79
CA GLN A 50 -4.73 -8.66 -3.05
C GLN A 50 -3.25 -8.98 -3.30
N ILE A 51 -2.81 -8.96 -4.56
CA ILE A 51 -1.41 -9.20 -4.94
C ILE A 51 -0.49 -8.18 -4.26
N VAL A 52 -0.81 -6.90 -4.37
CA VAL A 52 0.00 -5.83 -3.77
C VAL A 52 0.01 -5.93 -2.23
N GLY A 53 -1.14 -6.27 -1.62
CA GLY A 53 -1.21 -6.51 -0.19
C GLY A 53 -0.33 -7.68 0.28
N VAL A 54 -0.35 -8.79 -0.46
CA VAL A 54 0.51 -9.95 -0.19
C VAL A 54 2.00 -9.59 -0.36
N MET A 55 2.35 -8.87 -1.43
CA MET A 55 3.72 -8.40 -1.66
C MET A 55 4.22 -7.50 -0.52
N ALA A 56 3.36 -6.59 -0.04
CA ALA A 56 3.71 -5.70 1.08
C ALA A 56 3.95 -6.48 2.39
N ILE A 57 3.12 -7.49 2.69
CA ILE A 57 3.29 -8.34 3.87
C ILE A 57 4.54 -9.21 3.77
N LEU A 58 4.82 -9.75 2.58
CA LEU A 58 5.95 -10.63 2.36
C LEU A 58 7.27 -9.89 2.19
N LEU A 59 7.28 -8.58 1.99
CA LEU A 59 8.50 -7.81 1.72
C LEU A 59 9.57 -8.07 2.79
N ALA A 60 9.27 -7.82 4.07
CA ALA A 60 10.26 -7.97 5.14
C ALA A 60 10.77 -9.43 5.27
N PRO A 61 9.93 -10.48 5.35
CA PRO A 61 10.42 -11.85 5.43
C PRO A 61 11.19 -12.29 4.18
N VAL A 62 10.80 -11.84 2.97
CA VAL A 62 11.53 -12.17 1.73
C VAL A 62 12.90 -11.50 1.70
N LEU A 63 13.00 -10.23 2.11
CA LEU A 63 14.29 -9.53 2.19
C LEU A 63 15.21 -10.22 3.19
N PHE A 64 14.71 -10.56 4.38
CA PHE A 64 15.50 -11.24 5.40
C PHE A 64 15.97 -12.62 4.95
N VAL A 65 15.04 -13.51 4.59
CA VAL A 65 15.37 -14.89 4.21
C VAL A 65 16.23 -14.91 2.95
N GLY A 66 15.94 -14.07 1.97
CA GLY A 66 16.70 -13.96 0.73
C GLY A 66 18.13 -13.48 0.97
N ASN A 67 18.32 -12.44 1.78
CA ASN A 67 19.65 -11.96 2.11
C ASN A 67 20.44 -13.01 2.89
N TRP A 68 19.85 -13.60 3.91
CA TRP A 68 20.50 -14.66 4.69
C TRP A 68 20.90 -15.86 3.81
N ALA A 69 20.04 -16.31 2.91
CA ALA A 69 20.33 -17.42 2.01
C ALA A 69 21.45 -17.12 0.99
N LEU A 70 21.57 -15.85 0.56
CA LEU A 70 22.56 -15.44 -0.45
C LEU A 70 23.92 -15.05 0.14
N THR A 71 23.94 -14.49 1.34
CA THR A 71 25.15 -13.90 1.95
C THR A 71 25.57 -14.57 3.24
N GLY A 72 24.68 -15.32 3.90
CA GLY A 72 24.89 -15.84 5.26
C GLY A 72 24.88 -14.77 6.35
N ASN A 73 24.59 -13.50 6.01
CA ASN A 73 24.58 -12.39 6.95
C ASN A 73 23.32 -12.37 7.79
N GLU A 74 23.42 -11.75 8.96
CA GLU A 74 22.32 -11.50 9.88
C GLU A 74 21.36 -10.42 9.34
N LEU A 75 20.42 -10.02 10.20
CA LEU A 75 19.45 -8.95 9.90
C LEU A 75 20.16 -7.62 9.67
N GLU A 76 19.72 -6.90 8.64
CA GLU A 76 20.13 -5.52 8.44
C GLU A 76 19.51 -4.60 9.51
N SER A 77 20.11 -3.44 9.72
CA SER A 77 19.67 -2.44 10.72
C SER A 77 18.26 -1.92 10.48
N SER A 78 17.79 -1.94 9.23
CA SER A 78 16.47 -1.52 8.80
C SER A 78 16.04 -2.20 7.50
N ILE A 79 14.73 -2.16 7.18
CA ILE A 79 14.21 -2.63 5.89
C ILE A 79 14.83 -1.85 4.71
N SER A 80 15.11 -0.57 4.90
CA SER A 80 15.75 0.25 3.87
C SER A 80 17.22 -0.10 3.64
N ALA A 81 17.91 -0.66 4.63
CA ALA A 81 19.30 -1.07 4.50
C ALA A 81 19.49 -2.22 3.50
N TYR A 82 18.45 -3.03 3.28
CA TYR A 82 18.45 -4.07 2.23
C TYR A 82 18.62 -3.49 0.81
N TYR A 83 18.47 -2.17 0.62
CA TYR A 83 18.82 -1.51 -0.63
C TYR A 83 20.25 -1.82 -1.09
N HIS A 84 21.19 -1.91 -0.15
CA HIS A 84 22.62 -2.14 -0.40
C HIS A 84 23.02 -3.63 -0.41
N THR A 85 22.05 -4.55 -0.37
CA THR A 85 22.25 -5.99 -0.40
C THR A 85 21.83 -6.58 -1.75
N PRO A 86 22.11 -7.87 -2.04
CA PRO A 86 21.58 -8.54 -3.21
C PRO A 86 20.06 -8.50 -3.34
N MET A 87 19.34 -8.24 -2.24
CA MET A 87 17.88 -8.11 -2.20
C MET A 87 17.39 -6.71 -2.56
N GLY A 88 18.26 -5.76 -2.84
CA GLY A 88 17.89 -4.37 -3.17
C GLY A 88 16.93 -4.25 -4.35
N SER A 89 17.09 -5.08 -5.38
CA SER A 89 16.17 -5.10 -6.53
C SER A 89 14.75 -5.53 -6.14
N VAL A 90 14.61 -6.45 -5.19
CA VAL A 90 13.31 -6.89 -4.68
C VAL A 90 12.66 -5.76 -3.89
N PHE A 91 13.41 -5.10 -3.01
CA PHE A 91 12.95 -3.95 -2.25
C PHE A 91 12.44 -2.84 -3.16
N VAL A 92 13.24 -2.41 -4.15
CA VAL A 92 12.88 -1.38 -5.12
C VAL A 92 11.67 -1.79 -5.97
N GLY A 93 11.64 -3.03 -6.45
CA GLY A 93 10.54 -3.55 -7.27
C GLY A 93 9.19 -3.53 -6.54
N VAL A 94 9.16 -3.91 -5.27
CA VAL A 94 7.94 -3.86 -4.45
C VAL A 94 7.49 -2.42 -4.21
N LEU A 95 8.42 -1.48 -3.97
CA LEU A 95 8.07 -0.06 -3.82
C LEU A 95 7.46 0.54 -5.10
N TRP A 96 7.99 0.18 -6.28
CA TRP A 96 7.39 0.56 -7.56
C TRP A 96 5.97 -0.01 -7.74
N ALA A 97 5.76 -1.29 -7.39
CA ALA A 97 4.44 -1.90 -7.43
C ALA A 97 3.45 -1.20 -6.49
N LEU A 98 3.88 -0.84 -5.27
CA LEU A 98 3.09 -0.03 -4.33
C LEU A 98 2.77 1.35 -4.90
N ALA A 99 3.73 2.02 -5.54
CA ALA A 99 3.50 3.33 -6.14
C ALA A 99 2.44 3.27 -7.26
N VAL A 100 2.53 2.30 -8.16
CA VAL A 100 1.54 2.08 -9.21
C VAL A 100 0.16 1.77 -8.62
N PHE A 101 0.11 0.97 -7.56
CA PHE A 101 -1.13 0.70 -6.84
C PHE A 101 -1.75 1.99 -6.26
N PHE A 102 -0.97 2.83 -5.59
CA PHE A 102 -1.46 4.10 -5.04
C PHE A 102 -1.95 5.06 -6.13
N LEU A 103 -1.29 5.12 -7.29
CA LEU A 103 -1.76 5.89 -8.44
C LEU A 103 -3.09 5.35 -8.98
N SER A 104 -3.24 4.02 -9.03
CA SER A 104 -4.47 3.37 -9.50
C SER A 104 -5.63 3.51 -8.52
N TYR A 105 -5.36 3.81 -7.24
CA TYR A 105 -6.38 4.01 -6.22
C TYR A 105 -7.28 5.23 -6.47
N ASN A 106 -6.87 6.12 -7.38
CA ASN A 106 -7.58 7.34 -7.79
C ASN A 106 -8.71 7.12 -8.81
N TYR A 107 -9.22 5.91 -8.97
CA TYR A 107 -10.05 5.51 -10.13
C TYR A 107 -11.43 6.20 -10.22
N LYS A 108 -11.99 6.78 -9.18
CA LYS A 108 -13.28 7.48 -9.27
C LYS A 108 -13.11 9.00 -9.15
N PRO A 109 -13.20 9.76 -10.26
CA PRO A 109 -13.26 11.21 -10.19
C PRO A 109 -14.60 11.63 -9.58
N LEU A 110 -14.62 11.94 -8.30
CA LEU A 110 -15.74 12.60 -7.67
C LEU A 110 -15.61 14.12 -7.87
N PRO A 111 -16.67 14.84 -8.22
CA PRO A 111 -16.64 16.29 -8.30
C PRO A 111 -16.38 16.87 -6.92
N GLY A 112 -15.31 17.68 -6.78
CA GLY A 112 -14.92 18.33 -5.54
C GLY A 112 -13.50 18.05 -5.07
N PHE A 113 -13.17 18.54 -3.87
CA PHE A 113 -11.86 18.34 -3.24
C PHE A 113 -11.73 16.90 -2.75
N ASN A 114 -11.08 16.04 -3.54
CA ASN A 114 -10.93 14.62 -3.25
C ASN A 114 -9.64 14.39 -2.45
N LEU A 115 -9.74 14.46 -1.11
CA LEU A 115 -8.60 14.29 -0.21
C LEU A 115 -7.96 12.91 -0.38
N ASP A 116 -8.77 11.86 -0.56
CA ASP A 116 -8.30 10.48 -0.71
C ASP A 116 -7.38 10.35 -1.93
N ASN A 117 -7.73 10.98 -3.07
CA ASN A 117 -6.92 10.99 -4.28
C ASN A 117 -5.59 11.73 -4.08
N LYS A 118 -5.60 12.87 -3.38
CA LYS A 118 -4.38 13.63 -3.14
C LYS A 118 -3.42 12.89 -2.22
N LEU A 119 -3.94 12.28 -1.15
CA LEU A 119 -3.13 11.47 -0.23
C LEU A 119 -2.56 10.24 -0.94
N SER A 120 -3.33 9.59 -1.81
CA SER A 120 -2.88 8.43 -2.58
C SER A 120 -1.79 8.82 -3.58
N THR A 121 -1.96 9.93 -4.30
CA THR A 121 -0.92 10.45 -5.20
C THR A 121 0.35 10.80 -4.44
N LEU A 122 0.23 11.43 -3.27
CA LEU A 122 1.38 11.77 -2.44
C LEU A 122 2.09 10.51 -1.91
N ALA A 123 1.33 9.47 -1.54
CA ALA A 123 1.89 8.17 -1.14
C ALA A 123 2.65 7.50 -2.29
N ALA A 124 2.13 7.59 -3.52
CA ALA A 124 2.81 7.08 -4.71
C ALA A 124 4.14 7.82 -4.95
N ILE A 125 4.14 9.15 -4.89
CA ILE A 125 5.35 9.96 -5.04
C ILE A 125 6.37 9.62 -3.95
N ALA A 126 5.93 9.49 -2.70
CA ALA A 126 6.79 9.11 -1.60
C ALA A 126 7.40 7.70 -1.79
N ALA A 127 6.60 6.71 -2.23
CA ALA A 127 7.08 5.37 -2.52
C ALA A 127 8.12 5.33 -3.64
N VAL A 128 7.89 6.09 -4.74
CA VAL A 128 8.88 6.25 -5.82
C VAL A 128 10.16 6.89 -5.29
N SER A 129 10.04 7.93 -4.46
CA SER A 129 11.21 8.60 -3.90
C SER A 129 12.04 7.67 -3.02
N VAL A 130 11.39 6.84 -2.17
CA VAL A 130 12.08 5.81 -1.38
C VAL A 130 12.77 4.77 -2.27
N ALA A 131 12.15 4.40 -3.40
CA ALA A 131 12.72 3.44 -4.35
C ALA A 131 13.92 4.00 -5.14
N VAL A 132 13.90 5.29 -5.46
CA VAL A 132 14.93 5.93 -6.31
C VAL A 132 16.11 6.45 -5.50
N PHE A 133 15.88 7.00 -4.33
CA PHE A 133 16.93 7.55 -3.46
C PHE A 133 17.36 6.49 -2.43
N PRO A 134 18.60 5.97 -2.50
CA PRO A 134 19.08 4.99 -1.52
C PRO A 134 19.20 5.58 -0.12
N THR A 135 19.04 4.74 0.90
CA THR A 135 19.45 5.09 2.27
C THR A 135 20.97 5.18 2.35
N THR A 136 21.48 5.86 3.37
CA THR A 136 22.92 5.90 3.63
C THR A 136 23.43 4.49 3.98
N SER A 137 24.57 4.07 3.43
CA SER A 137 25.18 2.78 3.76
C SER A 137 25.88 2.84 5.12
N ASP A 138 25.69 1.84 5.95
CA ASP A 138 26.41 1.70 7.25
C ASP A 138 27.85 1.24 7.07
N ALA A 139 28.26 0.80 5.86
CA ALA A 139 29.56 0.19 5.61
C ALA A 139 30.72 1.19 5.44
N SER A 140 30.45 2.49 5.26
CA SER A 140 31.47 3.51 5.01
C SER A 140 31.06 4.88 5.54
N VAL A 141 32.05 5.76 5.78
CA VAL A 141 31.76 7.17 6.06
C VAL A 141 31.14 7.79 4.80
N PRO A 142 29.89 8.24 4.88
CA PRO A 142 29.19 8.71 3.69
C PRO A 142 29.79 10.01 3.17
N SER A 143 29.92 10.13 1.86
CA SER A 143 30.20 11.40 1.22
C SER A 143 29.05 12.39 1.47
N ARG A 144 29.33 13.70 1.30
CA ARG A 144 28.26 14.74 1.45
C ARG A 144 27.07 14.49 0.52
N SER A 145 27.32 13.94 -0.66
CA SER A 145 26.25 13.61 -1.61
C SER A 145 25.40 12.44 -1.11
N GLU A 146 26.02 11.36 -0.65
CA GLU A 146 25.33 10.19 -0.10
C GLU A 146 24.50 10.56 1.15
N HIS A 147 25.06 11.41 2.01
CA HIS A 147 24.34 11.93 3.17
C HIS A 147 23.07 12.70 2.77
N ASN A 148 23.16 13.61 1.78
CA ASN A 148 22.01 14.36 1.29
C ASN A 148 20.95 13.45 0.67
N ILE A 149 21.36 12.44 -0.12
CA ILE A 149 20.47 11.44 -0.72
C ILE A 149 19.77 10.63 0.38
N GLY A 150 20.51 10.20 1.41
CA GLY A 150 19.94 9.50 2.56
C GLY A 150 18.91 10.33 3.34
N ILE A 151 19.10 11.64 3.45
CA ILE A 151 18.11 12.56 4.03
C ILE A 151 16.82 12.57 3.18
N VAL A 152 16.92 12.67 1.85
CA VAL A 152 15.75 12.62 0.97
C VAL A 152 15.02 11.30 1.13
N HIS A 153 15.75 10.17 1.17
CA HIS A 153 15.17 8.86 1.45
C HIS A 153 14.40 8.84 2.78
N GLY A 154 15.05 9.29 3.86
CA GLY A 154 14.46 9.28 5.20
C GLY A 154 13.18 10.12 5.30
N ILE A 155 13.19 11.34 4.71
CA ILE A 155 11.99 12.19 4.66
C ILE A 155 10.89 11.52 3.85
N SER A 156 11.22 10.95 2.69
CA SER A 156 10.25 10.26 1.83
C SER A 156 9.64 9.03 2.51
N ALA A 157 10.46 8.25 3.21
CA ALA A 157 10.01 7.10 3.99
C ALA A 157 9.09 7.53 5.14
N ALA A 158 9.45 8.58 5.88
CA ALA A 158 8.61 9.12 6.95
C ALA A 158 7.24 9.59 6.42
N VAL A 159 7.23 10.32 5.32
CA VAL A 159 5.98 10.75 4.65
C VAL A 159 5.16 9.53 4.22
N LEU A 160 5.77 8.52 3.60
CA LEU A 160 5.08 7.31 3.18
C LEU A 160 4.43 6.59 4.37
N PHE A 161 5.17 6.35 5.46
CA PHE A 161 4.65 5.68 6.64
C PHE A 161 3.55 6.47 7.35
N ILE A 162 3.67 7.80 7.44
CA ILE A 162 2.61 8.66 7.97
C ILE A 162 1.34 8.52 7.13
N LEU A 163 1.47 8.57 5.80
CA LEU A 163 0.32 8.40 4.91
C LEU A 163 -0.31 7.02 5.04
N LEU A 164 0.49 5.95 5.11
CA LEU A 164 -0.02 4.59 5.35
C LEU A 164 -0.77 4.49 6.69
N ALA A 165 -0.27 5.11 7.75
CA ALA A 165 -0.96 5.17 9.04
C ALA A 165 -2.29 5.95 8.94
N VAL A 166 -2.31 7.06 8.22
CA VAL A 166 -3.54 7.84 7.94
C VAL A 166 -4.56 7.01 7.14
N PHE A 167 -4.12 6.28 6.11
CA PHE A 167 -4.98 5.36 5.36
C PHE A 167 -5.57 4.29 6.29
N ALA A 168 -4.74 3.65 7.11
CA ALA A 168 -5.18 2.58 8.00
C ALA A 168 -6.13 3.07 9.10
N LEU A 169 -5.84 4.21 9.71
CA LEU A 169 -6.64 4.74 10.84
C LEU A 169 -7.96 5.37 10.38
N PHE A 170 -7.94 6.08 9.26
CA PHE A 170 -9.04 6.98 8.90
C PHE A 170 -9.71 6.64 7.57
N LEU A 171 -8.98 6.23 6.53
CA LEU A 171 -9.56 6.06 5.21
C LEU A 171 -10.19 4.68 5.02
N PHE A 172 -9.46 3.61 5.32
CA PHE A 172 -9.95 2.25 5.17
C PHE A 172 -11.18 1.92 6.03
N PRO A 173 -11.32 2.44 7.28
CA PRO A 173 -12.51 2.20 8.08
C PRO A 173 -13.78 2.92 7.58
N ARG A 174 -13.67 3.93 6.69
CA ARG A 174 -14.80 4.74 6.21
C ARG A 174 -15.72 4.05 5.20
N GLY A 175 -15.57 2.77 4.92
CA GLY A 175 -16.40 2.05 3.95
C GLY A 175 -17.89 2.29 4.10
N SER A 176 -18.64 2.49 2.98
CA SER A 176 -20.08 2.64 2.93
C SER A 176 -20.78 1.30 3.22
N GLY A 177 -21.99 1.35 3.79
CA GLY A 177 -22.83 0.19 4.08
C GLY A 177 -22.97 -0.12 5.58
N ALA A 178 -23.84 -1.09 5.90
CA ALA A 178 -24.12 -1.51 7.26
C ALA A 178 -22.88 -2.04 7.98
N MET A 179 -22.84 -1.89 9.31
CA MET A 179 -21.73 -2.41 10.12
C MET A 179 -21.96 -3.91 10.37
N THR A 180 -21.33 -4.76 9.55
CA THR A 180 -21.33 -6.22 9.76
C THR A 180 -20.22 -6.63 10.74
N PRO A 181 -20.31 -7.82 11.37
CA PRO A 181 -19.24 -8.33 12.25
C PRO A 181 -17.88 -8.42 11.55
N GLU A 182 -17.86 -8.79 10.28
CA GLU A 182 -16.65 -8.88 9.44
C GLU A 182 -16.04 -7.50 9.20
N LYS A 183 -16.88 -6.51 8.87
CA LYS A 183 -16.46 -5.11 8.71
C LYS A 183 -15.90 -4.56 10.01
N GLN A 184 -16.50 -4.90 11.14
CA GLN A 184 -16.00 -4.48 12.46
C GLN A 184 -14.62 -5.08 12.75
N ARG A 185 -14.42 -6.40 12.54
CA ARG A 185 -13.11 -7.07 12.70
C ARG A 185 -12.05 -6.45 11.81
N ARG A 186 -12.35 -6.19 10.56
CA ARG A 186 -11.46 -5.55 9.60
C ARG A 186 -11.09 -4.13 10.02
N ASN A 187 -12.05 -3.35 10.50
CA ASN A 187 -11.81 -1.99 10.99
C ASN A 187 -10.91 -1.99 12.23
N VAL A 188 -11.09 -2.97 13.14
CA VAL A 188 -10.20 -3.15 14.29
C VAL A 188 -8.79 -3.46 13.81
N LEU A 189 -8.61 -4.38 12.85
CA LEU A 189 -7.31 -4.73 12.28
C LEU A 189 -6.62 -3.49 11.68
N TYR A 190 -7.32 -2.72 10.85
CA TYR A 190 -6.76 -1.50 10.25
C TYR A 190 -6.32 -0.49 11.30
N ARG A 191 -7.18 -0.22 12.30
CA ARG A 191 -6.85 0.73 13.37
C ARG A 191 -5.70 0.24 14.24
N THR A 192 -5.62 -1.05 14.53
CA THR A 192 -4.50 -1.64 15.28
C THR A 192 -3.19 -1.49 14.49
N CYS A 193 -3.17 -1.87 13.21
CA CYS A 193 -1.99 -1.70 12.37
C CYS A 193 -1.57 -0.23 12.26
N GLY A 194 -2.52 0.68 11.98
CA GLY A 194 -2.25 2.10 11.90
C GLY A 194 -1.76 2.70 13.22
N GLY A 195 -2.30 2.23 14.35
CA GLY A 195 -1.85 2.62 15.69
C GLY A 195 -0.42 2.16 15.98
N ILE A 196 -0.10 0.90 15.67
CA ILE A 196 1.27 0.37 15.82
C ILE A 196 2.24 1.18 14.97
N MET A 197 1.90 1.48 13.70
CA MET A 197 2.72 2.30 12.83
C MET A 197 2.95 3.69 13.41
N GLY A 198 1.87 4.35 13.89
CA GLY A 198 1.96 5.68 14.50
C GLY A 198 2.85 5.70 15.75
N VAL A 199 2.70 4.71 16.64
CA VAL A 199 3.54 4.56 17.82
C VAL A 199 5.00 4.30 17.45
N SER A 200 5.27 3.45 16.45
CA SER A 200 6.62 3.16 15.97
C SER A 200 7.32 4.41 15.41
N ILE A 201 6.59 5.22 14.63
CA ILE A 201 7.10 6.50 14.11
C ILE A 201 7.43 7.44 15.26
N LEU A 202 6.53 7.56 16.26
CA LEU A 202 6.74 8.42 17.42
C LEU A 202 7.95 7.98 18.24
N LEU A 203 8.10 6.69 18.51
CA LEU A 203 9.25 6.14 19.23
C LEU A 203 10.55 6.41 18.48
N MET A 204 10.56 6.26 17.15
CA MET A 204 11.74 6.56 16.33
C MET A 204 12.16 8.03 16.44
N VAL A 205 11.19 8.95 16.48
CA VAL A 205 11.46 10.40 16.63
C VAL A 205 11.99 10.70 18.04
N VAL A 206 11.37 10.13 19.08
CA VAL A 206 11.75 10.39 20.49
C VAL A 206 13.12 9.79 20.83
N TRP A 207 13.46 8.62 20.27
CA TRP A 207 14.74 7.94 20.59
C TRP A 207 15.89 8.33 19.67
N ARG A 208 15.65 9.18 18.69
CA ARG A 208 16.71 9.70 17.82
C ARG A 208 17.73 10.58 18.57
N ASP A 209 17.27 11.30 19.59
CA ASP A 209 18.08 12.13 20.47
C ASP A 209 17.75 11.78 21.94
N PRO A 210 18.34 10.72 22.54
CA PRO A 210 18.17 10.51 23.98
C PRO A 210 18.69 11.76 24.71
N PRO A 211 17.93 12.32 25.67
CA PRO A 211 18.44 13.42 26.49
C PRO A 211 19.70 12.95 27.20
N GLU A 212 20.80 13.71 27.02
CA GLU A 212 22.06 13.53 27.76
C GLU A 212 21.85 13.70 29.29
#